data_b3e3a7b136b92b6a436801768d64cdbb
#
_entry.id   b3e3a7b136b92b6a436801768d64cdbb
#
_cell.length_a   1.000
_cell.length_b   1.000
_cell.length_c   1.000
_cell.angle_alpha   90.00
_cell.angle_beta   90.00
_cell.angle_gamma   90.00
#
_symmetry.space_group_name_H-M   'P 1'
#
loop_
_entity.id
_entity.type
_entity.pdbx_description
1 polymer ?
#
loop_
_entity_poly.entity_id
_entity_poly.type
_entity_poly.pdbx_seq_one_letter_code
_entity_poly.pdbx_strand_id
1 'polypeptide(L)'
;MTTYVTRPGDSLDNIATRYLRSQDDWKTLARLNHVSAPRRLQPGTTLRVPVALLRQDGLGAKVIAANGTVQHAFHGGPLLPVVAGMSLVEGDRVQTGHDGFATFELADGSHIVLPPDTTLDLATLRQTALTGATDRIVDLRRGEVRSEVTHATKRDDRFQIRSPSVVAGVRGTQFRVSYDGSKGATAVEVLDGAVGVDADSTAQTGHQGRSGKAPSAKSVAPAPGTPLAASEQLVEARHGSLTLAGQPAGAPVALLDAPELLHPSKVQEDDEVAFDIAPLALAHGYRVQIGRDAGLLDMIRDTRSADPHVSTGALEDGTYFVRIAAIDERGLEGMPAAYAFERRRVALGASAGAIEGSRDFAFRWFIDRNAQHTRFRFVLGTTADLRAPLVDRTDIMAGELVVRDLPKGVYYWTVIAEQFDNGRYYQKASPVQSFRLDW
;
A
#
# COMPACT_ATOMS: atom_id res chain seq x y z
N MET A 1 -32.74 1.61 -17.40
CA MET A 1 -33.13 0.80 -18.58
C MET A 1 -31.89 0.56 -19.40
N THR A 2 -31.67 -0.70 -19.82
CA THR A 2 -30.63 -1.07 -20.80
C THR A 2 -31.32 -1.71 -22.03
N THR A 3 -30.58 -2.04 -23.07
CA THR A 3 -31.09 -2.65 -24.29
C THR A 3 -30.38 -3.98 -24.53
N TYR A 4 -31.12 -4.92 -25.10
CA TYR A 4 -30.60 -6.19 -25.58
C TYR A 4 -31.04 -6.40 -27.05
N VAL A 5 -30.08 -6.69 -27.92
CA VAL A 5 -30.36 -7.03 -29.31
C VAL A 5 -30.42 -8.54 -29.43
N THR A 6 -31.57 -9.05 -29.85
CA THR A 6 -31.82 -10.48 -29.94
C THR A 6 -30.94 -11.16 -30.98
N ARG A 7 -30.53 -12.40 -30.68
CA ARG A 7 -29.72 -13.28 -31.54
C ARG A 7 -30.55 -14.41 -32.10
N PRO A 8 -30.10 -15.11 -33.16
CA PRO A 8 -30.75 -16.32 -33.65
C PRO A 8 -30.91 -17.36 -32.52
N GLY A 9 -32.11 -17.87 -32.35
CA GLY A 9 -32.47 -18.85 -31.32
C GLY A 9 -32.87 -18.26 -29.96
N ASP A 10 -32.91 -16.94 -29.81
CA ASP A 10 -33.37 -16.32 -28.56
C ASP A 10 -34.88 -16.48 -28.35
N SER A 11 -35.25 -16.70 -27.11
CA SER A 11 -36.60 -16.58 -26.58
C SER A 11 -36.55 -15.70 -25.31
N LEU A 12 -37.68 -15.11 -24.91
CA LEU A 12 -37.75 -14.34 -23.68
C LEU A 12 -37.40 -15.18 -22.45
N ASP A 13 -37.77 -16.47 -22.46
CA ASP A 13 -37.45 -17.42 -21.41
C ASP A 13 -35.93 -17.64 -21.28
N ASN A 14 -35.24 -17.90 -22.40
CA ASN A 14 -33.79 -18.05 -22.43
C ASN A 14 -33.05 -16.76 -22.01
N ILE A 15 -33.55 -15.61 -22.42
CA ILE A 15 -33.00 -14.31 -22.03
C ILE A 15 -33.19 -14.10 -20.50
N ALA A 16 -34.39 -14.44 -19.98
CA ALA A 16 -34.65 -14.33 -18.55
C ALA A 16 -33.75 -15.26 -17.72
N THR A 17 -33.63 -16.52 -18.10
CA THR A 17 -32.73 -17.49 -17.44
C THR A 17 -31.27 -17.02 -17.43
N ARG A 18 -30.82 -16.39 -18.52
CA ARG A 18 -29.43 -15.96 -18.67
C ARG A 18 -29.11 -14.67 -17.91
N TYR A 19 -30.03 -13.70 -17.91
CA TYR A 19 -29.72 -12.33 -17.49
C TYR A 19 -30.60 -11.77 -16.35
N LEU A 20 -31.77 -12.38 -16.06
CA LEU A 20 -32.68 -11.83 -15.06
C LEU A 20 -32.58 -12.54 -13.72
N ARG A 21 -33.09 -11.90 -12.67
CA ARG A 21 -33.10 -12.43 -11.30
C ARG A 21 -34.02 -13.67 -11.19
N SER A 22 -35.13 -13.65 -11.92
CA SER A 22 -36.09 -14.73 -11.97
C SER A 22 -36.41 -15.05 -13.43
N GLN A 23 -36.54 -16.35 -13.71
CA GLN A 23 -36.99 -16.81 -15.02
C GLN A 23 -38.40 -16.25 -15.36
N ASP A 24 -39.29 -16.16 -14.37
CA ASP A 24 -40.64 -15.60 -14.53
C ASP A 24 -40.70 -14.13 -14.98
N ASP A 25 -39.57 -13.38 -14.83
CA ASP A 25 -39.49 -11.98 -15.27
C ASP A 25 -39.58 -11.83 -16.79
N TRP A 26 -39.51 -12.94 -17.57
CA TRP A 26 -39.79 -12.90 -19.01
C TRP A 26 -41.17 -12.33 -19.32
N LYS A 27 -42.19 -12.56 -18.44
CA LYS A 27 -43.55 -12.03 -18.58
C LYS A 27 -43.55 -10.48 -18.51
N THR A 28 -42.70 -9.92 -17.67
CA THR A 28 -42.52 -8.48 -17.55
C THR A 28 -41.81 -7.92 -18.77
N LEU A 29 -40.78 -8.61 -19.29
CA LEU A 29 -40.13 -8.25 -20.56
C LEU A 29 -41.10 -8.29 -21.73
N ALA A 30 -41.95 -9.32 -21.81
CA ALA A 30 -42.94 -9.45 -22.87
C ALA A 30 -43.91 -8.26 -22.92
N ARG A 31 -44.45 -7.88 -21.73
CA ARG A 31 -45.34 -6.72 -21.60
C ARG A 31 -44.66 -5.41 -21.98
N LEU A 32 -43.44 -5.18 -21.42
CA LEU A 32 -42.71 -3.94 -21.63
C LEU A 32 -42.33 -3.71 -23.10
N ASN A 33 -42.06 -4.79 -23.83
CA ASN A 33 -41.62 -4.76 -25.23
C ASN A 33 -42.70 -5.12 -26.22
N HIS A 34 -43.96 -5.30 -25.79
CA HIS A 34 -45.10 -5.69 -26.64
C HIS A 34 -44.83 -6.94 -27.50
N VAL A 35 -44.13 -7.94 -26.91
CA VAL A 35 -43.78 -9.19 -27.61
C VAL A 35 -44.96 -10.16 -27.58
N SER A 36 -45.51 -10.44 -28.74
CA SER A 36 -46.62 -11.39 -28.92
C SER A 36 -46.19 -12.88 -29.03
N ALA A 37 -44.96 -13.13 -29.48
CA ALA A 37 -44.40 -14.46 -29.64
C ALA A 37 -43.14 -14.67 -28.78
N PRO A 38 -43.28 -14.87 -27.45
CA PRO A 38 -42.14 -14.88 -26.51
C PRO A 38 -41.18 -16.05 -26.70
N ARG A 39 -41.62 -17.12 -27.30
CA ARG A 39 -40.80 -18.34 -27.56
C ARG A 39 -39.94 -18.25 -28.82
N ARG A 40 -40.18 -17.30 -29.70
CA ARG A 40 -39.48 -17.15 -30.98
C ARG A 40 -39.30 -15.68 -31.32
N LEU A 41 -38.18 -15.14 -30.96
CA LEU A 41 -37.84 -13.75 -31.24
C LEU A 41 -37.17 -13.63 -32.61
N GLN A 42 -37.48 -12.55 -33.33
CA GLN A 42 -36.75 -12.24 -34.56
C GLN A 42 -35.37 -11.73 -34.21
N PRO A 43 -34.30 -12.27 -34.81
CA PRO A 43 -32.94 -11.75 -34.62
C PRO A 43 -32.86 -10.27 -34.99
N GLY A 44 -32.05 -9.50 -34.23
CA GLY A 44 -31.90 -8.06 -34.44
C GLY A 44 -32.96 -7.18 -33.78
N THR A 45 -33.96 -7.77 -33.11
CA THR A 45 -34.98 -7.01 -32.37
C THR A 45 -34.35 -6.41 -31.11
N THR A 46 -34.51 -5.10 -30.90
CA THR A 46 -34.04 -4.43 -29.69
C THR A 46 -35.06 -4.52 -28.58
N LEU A 47 -34.72 -5.19 -27.49
CA LEU A 47 -35.54 -5.29 -26.29
C LEU A 47 -35.06 -4.27 -25.23
N ARG A 48 -36.01 -3.59 -24.61
CA ARG A 48 -35.76 -2.74 -23.43
C ARG A 48 -35.81 -3.62 -22.18
N VAL A 49 -34.70 -3.62 -21.40
CA VAL A 49 -34.57 -4.43 -20.19
C VAL A 49 -34.39 -3.52 -18.97
N PRO A 50 -35.29 -3.57 -17.98
CA PRO A 50 -35.12 -2.83 -16.74
C PRO A 50 -33.87 -3.34 -16.00
N VAL A 51 -32.95 -2.44 -15.67
CA VAL A 51 -31.72 -2.79 -14.91
C VAL A 51 -32.07 -3.46 -13.57
N ALA A 52 -33.18 -3.04 -12.95
CA ALA A 52 -33.65 -3.62 -11.70
C ALA A 52 -34.02 -5.12 -11.77
N LEU A 53 -34.32 -5.64 -12.95
CA LEU A 53 -34.60 -7.07 -13.16
C LEU A 53 -33.35 -7.88 -13.47
N LEU A 54 -32.22 -7.26 -13.77
CA LEU A 54 -30.99 -7.99 -14.09
C LEU A 54 -30.44 -8.70 -12.85
N ARG A 55 -29.93 -9.90 -13.07
CA ARG A 55 -29.22 -10.69 -12.08
C ARG A 55 -27.91 -9.97 -11.72
N GLN A 56 -27.55 -10.02 -10.45
CA GLN A 56 -26.27 -9.57 -9.95
C GLN A 56 -25.45 -10.80 -9.52
N ASP A 57 -24.33 -10.99 -10.15
CA ASP A 57 -23.41 -12.08 -9.86
C ASP A 57 -22.34 -11.59 -8.87
N GLY A 58 -22.06 -12.39 -7.84
CA GLY A 58 -21.01 -12.08 -6.86
C GLY A 58 -19.62 -12.05 -7.50
N LEU A 59 -18.80 -11.10 -7.09
CA LEU A 59 -17.39 -11.01 -7.45
C LEU A 59 -16.53 -11.37 -6.24
N GLY A 60 -15.32 -11.85 -6.49
CA GLY A 60 -14.30 -12.05 -5.46
C GLY A 60 -13.27 -10.93 -5.46
N ALA A 61 -12.66 -10.71 -4.30
CA ALA A 61 -11.44 -9.93 -4.12
C ALA A 61 -10.31 -10.91 -3.82
N LYS A 62 -9.31 -10.98 -4.70
CA LYS A 62 -8.18 -11.88 -4.54
C LYS A 62 -7.13 -11.25 -3.63
N VAL A 63 -6.74 -11.96 -2.58
CA VAL A 63 -5.62 -11.55 -1.73
C VAL A 63 -4.31 -11.75 -2.50
N ILE A 64 -3.61 -10.68 -2.83
CA ILE A 64 -2.31 -10.75 -3.54
C ILE A 64 -1.13 -10.70 -2.58
N ALA A 65 -1.29 -10.04 -1.42
CA ALA A 65 -0.29 -10.03 -0.35
C ALA A 65 -0.98 -10.01 1.02
N ALA A 66 -0.39 -10.70 1.99
CA ALA A 66 -0.78 -10.65 3.40
C ALA A 66 0.49 -10.88 4.25
N ASN A 67 0.87 -9.91 5.07
CA ASN A 67 2.02 -9.96 5.95
C ASN A 67 1.60 -9.65 7.38
N GLY A 68 2.29 -10.23 8.36
CA GLY A 68 1.95 -10.08 9.77
C GLY A 68 0.58 -10.65 10.11
N THR A 69 -0.09 -10.08 11.09
CA THR A 69 -1.40 -10.54 11.58
C THR A 69 -2.52 -10.02 10.68
N VAL A 70 -3.09 -10.88 9.85
CA VAL A 70 -4.28 -10.57 9.03
C VAL A 70 -5.32 -11.66 9.20
N GLN A 71 -6.56 -11.27 9.48
CA GLN A 71 -7.68 -12.17 9.72
C GLN A 71 -8.93 -11.74 8.96
N HIS A 72 -9.80 -12.68 8.62
CA HIS A 72 -11.13 -12.41 8.09
C HIS A 72 -12.20 -13.18 8.83
N ALA A 73 -13.42 -12.68 8.75
CA ALA A 73 -14.63 -13.35 9.26
C ALA A 73 -15.77 -13.19 8.26
N PHE A 74 -16.36 -14.29 7.81
CA PHE A 74 -17.52 -14.28 6.92
C PHE A 74 -18.81 -14.14 7.72
N HIS A 75 -19.62 -13.12 7.43
CA HIS A 75 -20.91 -12.83 8.09
C HIS A 75 -20.88 -12.87 9.62
N GLY A 76 -19.80 -12.36 10.22
CA GLY A 76 -19.66 -12.36 11.69
C GLY A 76 -19.31 -13.73 12.30
N GLY A 77 -18.85 -14.66 11.48
CA GLY A 77 -18.29 -15.94 11.92
C GLY A 77 -16.96 -15.79 12.67
N PRO A 78 -16.26 -16.90 12.93
CA PRO A 78 -14.96 -16.87 13.60
C PRO A 78 -13.90 -16.15 12.73
N LEU A 79 -12.95 -15.51 13.39
CA LEU A 79 -11.78 -14.93 12.73
C LEU A 79 -10.83 -16.04 12.30
N LEU A 80 -10.49 -16.06 11.01
CA LEU A 80 -9.58 -17.01 10.39
C LEU A 80 -8.40 -16.26 9.75
N PRO A 81 -7.21 -16.84 9.70
CA PRO A 81 -6.06 -16.21 9.05
C PRO A 81 -6.31 -15.97 7.56
N VAL A 82 -5.82 -14.83 7.06
CA VAL A 82 -5.80 -14.51 5.64
C VAL A 82 -4.41 -14.83 5.08
N VAL A 83 -4.38 -15.49 3.92
CA VAL A 83 -3.14 -15.80 3.21
C VAL A 83 -3.23 -15.37 1.75
N ALA A 84 -2.08 -15.06 1.14
CA ALA A 84 -2.03 -14.75 -0.28
C ALA A 84 -2.61 -15.87 -1.14
N GLY A 85 -3.35 -15.51 -2.18
CA GLY A 85 -4.07 -16.43 -3.05
C GLY A 85 -5.52 -16.72 -2.63
N MET A 86 -5.94 -16.39 -1.40
CA MET A 86 -7.35 -16.49 -0.98
C MET A 86 -8.24 -15.57 -1.82
N SER A 87 -9.50 -15.96 -1.95
CA SER A 87 -10.56 -15.11 -2.49
C SER A 87 -11.52 -14.74 -1.37
N LEU A 88 -11.65 -13.45 -1.11
CA LEU A 88 -12.64 -12.88 -0.21
C LEU A 88 -13.89 -12.52 -1.02
N VAL A 89 -15.04 -12.54 -0.36
CA VAL A 89 -16.34 -12.32 -1.00
C VAL A 89 -17.15 -11.27 -0.26
N GLU A 90 -18.24 -10.87 -0.85
CA GLU A 90 -19.24 -10.02 -0.18
C GLU A 90 -19.69 -10.63 1.14
N GLY A 91 -19.65 -9.86 2.23
CA GLY A 91 -19.93 -10.28 3.58
C GLY A 91 -18.71 -10.64 4.42
N ASP A 92 -17.51 -10.69 3.84
CA ASP A 92 -16.28 -10.82 4.60
C ASP A 92 -15.93 -9.50 5.31
N ARG A 93 -15.52 -9.63 6.57
CA ARG A 93 -14.81 -8.60 7.33
C ARG A 93 -13.34 -8.95 7.38
N VAL A 94 -12.47 -7.99 7.10
CA VAL A 94 -11.02 -8.15 7.19
C VAL A 94 -10.46 -7.24 8.27
N GLN A 95 -9.51 -7.77 9.05
CA GLN A 95 -8.83 -7.05 10.10
C GLN A 95 -7.32 -7.25 9.97
N THR A 96 -6.57 -6.15 10.01
CA THR A 96 -5.11 -6.17 10.15
C THR A 96 -4.75 -5.85 11.59
N GLY A 97 -3.82 -6.61 12.16
CA GLY A 97 -3.18 -6.29 13.44
C GLY A 97 -2.20 -5.14 13.30
N HIS A 98 -1.53 -4.80 14.37
CA HIS A 98 -0.60 -3.69 14.42
C HIS A 98 0.65 -3.92 13.55
N ASP A 99 0.95 -5.17 13.22
CA ASP A 99 2.00 -5.63 12.32
C ASP A 99 1.46 -6.11 10.97
N GLY A 100 0.13 -6.02 10.78
CA GLY A 100 -0.59 -6.63 9.67
C GLY A 100 -0.71 -5.73 8.44
N PHE A 101 -0.53 -6.34 7.25
CA PHE A 101 -0.73 -5.69 5.95
C PHE A 101 -1.48 -6.64 5.03
N ALA A 102 -2.45 -6.14 4.30
CA ALA A 102 -3.14 -6.94 3.29
C ALA A 102 -3.38 -6.13 2.02
N THR A 103 -3.28 -6.78 0.88
CA THR A 103 -3.62 -6.20 -0.42
C THR A 103 -4.54 -7.11 -1.19
N PHE A 104 -5.63 -6.55 -1.68
CA PHE A 104 -6.61 -7.24 -2.49
C PHE A 104 -6.63 -6.68 -3.90
N GLU A 105 -6.73 -7.57 -4.87
CA GLU A 105 -7.01 -7.26 -6.28
C GLU A 105 -8.48 -7.57 -6.57
N LEU A 106 -9.20 -6.59 -7.06
CA LEU A 106 -10.58 -6.74 -7.51
C LEU A 106 -10.62 -7.25 -8.97
N ALA A 107 -11.78 -7.74 -9.41
CA ALA A 107 -11.95 -8.34 -10.72
C ALA A 107 -11.65 -7.41 -11.92
N ASP A 108 -11.59 -6.12 -11.71
CA ASP A 108 -11.22 -5.11 -12.70
C ASP A 108 -9.75 -4.67 -12.66
N GLY A 109 -8.93 -5.31 -11.82
CA GLY A 109 -7.54 -4.94 -11.59
C GLY A 109 -7.33 -3.78 -10.62
N SER A 110 -8.39 -3.29 -9.96
CA SER A 110 -8.25 -2.30 -8.89
C SER A 110 -7.61 -2.94 -7.65
N HIS A 111 -6.79 -2.17 -6.94
CA HIS A 111 -6.14 -2.63 -5.70
C HIS A 111 -6.69 -1.89 -4.48
N ILE A 112 -6.86 -2.64 -3.40
CA ILE A 112 -7.18 -2.15 -2.06
C ILE A 112 -6.08 -2.60 -1.11
N VAL A 113 -5.37 -1.66 -0.51
CA VAL A 113 -4.28 -1.91 0.45
C VAL A 113 -4.74 -1.50 1.84
N LEU A 114 -4.64 -2.43 2.78
CA LEU A 114 -4.92 -2.24 4.20
C LEU A 114 -3.59 -2.18 4.98
N PRO A 115 -3.23 -1.02 5.53
CA PRO A 115 -2.12 -0.90 6.48
C PRO A 115 -2.52 -1.47 7.86
N PRO A 116 -1.63 -1.39 8.87
CA PRO A 116 -1.91 -1.86 10.22
C PRO A 116 -3.16 -1.25 10.86
N ASP A 117 -3.69 -1.95 11.86
CA ASP A 117 -4.81 -1.51 12.72
C ASP A 117 -6.09 -1.15 11.95
N THR A 118 -6.34 -1.80 10.82
CA THR A 118 -7.47 -1.53 9.92
C THR A 118 -8.55 -2.60 10.03
N THR A 119 -9.81 -2.18 10.02
CA THR A 119 -10.97 -3.07 9.91
C THR A 119 -11.86 -2.62 8.76
N LEU A 120 -12.09 -3.52 7.81
CA LEU A 120 -12.85 -3.28 6.58
C LEU A 120 -13.90 -4.38 6.38
N ASP A 121 -15.12 -3.99 6.00
CA ASP A 121 -16.17 -4.91 5.55
C ASP A 121 -16.30 -4.84 4.02
N LEU A 122 -16.32 -5.98 3.33
CA LEU A 122 -16.66 -6.10 1.92
C LEU A 122 -18.18 -6.11 1.78
N ALA A 123 -18.79 -4.92 1.74
CA ALA A 123 -20.25 -4.75 1.84
C ALA A 123 -20.98 -5.12 0.55
N THR A 124 -20.39 -4.83 -0.61
CA THR A 124 -20.95 -5.20 -1.93
C THR A 124 -19.81 -5.45 -2.90
N LEU A 125 -19.84 -6.63 -3.53
CA LEU A 125 -18.92 -7.01 -4.60
C LEU A 125 -19.71 -7.75 -5.67
N ARG A 126 -20.29 -7.04 -6.62
CA ARG A 126 -21.24 -7.61 -7.60
C ARG A 126 -21.02 -7.09 -9.02
N GLN A 127 -21.40 -7.89 -9.98
CA GLN A 127 -21.49 -7.53 -11.38
C GLN A 127 -22.90 -7.74 -11.90
N THR A 128 -23.45 -6.76 -12.58
CA THR A 128 -24.78 -6.85 -13.19
C THR A 128 -24.69 -7.65 -14.50
N ALA A 129 -25.42 -8.72 -14.60
CA ALA A 129 -25.53 -9.50 -15.83
C ALA A 129 -25.98 -8.61 -17.00
N LEU A 130 -25.66 -9.00 -18.23
CA LEU A 130 -25.92 -8.28 -19.48
C LEU A 130 -25.08 -6.99 -19.65
N THR A 131 -25.09 -6.07 -18.68
CA THR A 131 -24.32 -4.82 -18.79
C THR A 131 -22.88 -5.01 -18.40
N GLY A 132 -22.60 -5.98 -17.53
CA GLY A 132 -21.31 -6.20 -16.90
C GLY A 132 -20.86 -5.04 -16.00
N ALA A 133 -21.78 -4.11 -15.66
CA ALA A 133 -21.48 -3.03 -14.74
C ALA A 133 -21.19 -3.58 -13.33
N THR A 134 -20.18 -3.03 -12.67
CA THR A 134 -19.73 -3.47 -11.36
C THR A 134 -20.23 -2.54 -10.25
N ASP A 135 -20.60 -3.13 -9.12
CA ASP A 135 -20.99 -2.44 -7.91
C ASP A 135 -20.09 -2.91 -6.76
N ARG A 136 -19.25 -2.01 -6.25
CA ARG A 136 -18.22 -2.32 -5.25
C ARG A 136 -18.32 -1.30 -4.13
N ILE A 137 -18.65 -1.78 -2.95
CA ILE A 137 -18.78 -0.96 -1.75
C ILE A 137 -18.00 -1.64 -0.63
N VAL A 138 -17.10 -0.89 -0.03
CA VAL A 138 -16.36 -1.32 1.16
C VAL A 138 -16.63 -0.36 2.31
N ASP A 139 -16.85 -0.89 3.50
CA ASP A 139 -17.12 -0.12 4.71
C ASP A 139 -15.86 -0.12 5.57
N LEU A 140 -15.19 1.02 5.68
CA LEU A 140 -14.07 1.24 6.57
C LEU A 140 -14.60 1.51 7.98
N ARG A 141 -14.38 0.55 8.89
CA ARG A 141 -14.82 0.65 10.29
C ARG A 141 -13.78 1.33 11.17
N ARG A 142 -12.50 1.12 10.86
CA ARG A 142 -11.36 1.67 11.61
C ARG A 142 -10.11 1.63 10.73
N GLY A 143 -9.19 2.57 10.94
CA GLY A 143 -7.89 2.60 10.31
C GLY A 143 -7.91 3.26 8.93
N GLU A 144 -7.27 2.66 7.94
CA GLU A 144 -7.00 3.29 6.65
C GLU A 144 -7.17 2.30 5.49
N VAL A 145 -7.63 2.82 4.36
CA VAL A 145 -7.64 2.12 3.07
C VAL A 145 -6.94 2.99 2.04
N ARG A 146 -5.92 2.45 1.39
CA ARG A 146 -5.36 3.02 0.16
C ARG A 146 -5.91 2.26 -1.03
N SER A 147 -6.42 2.98 -2.01
CA SER A 147 -7.00 2.39 -3.20
C SER A 147 -6.38 2.96 -4.46
N GLU A 148 -6.09 2.06 -5.39
CA GLU A 148 -5.78 2.36 -6.77
C GLU A 148 -6.87 1.75 -7.63
N VAL A 149 -7.80 2.60 -8.07
CA VAL A 149 -9.00 2.19 -8.80
C VAL A 149 -8.77 2.39 -10.28
N THR A 150 -8.96 1.34 -11.07
CA THR A 150 -8.91 1.43 -12.54
C THR A 150 -10.02 2.33 -13.05
N HIS A 151 -9.78 3.01 -14.18
CA HIS A 151 -10.79 3.88 -14.76
C HIS A 151 -12.05 3.11 -15.09
N ALA A 152 -13.21 3.61 -14.63
CA ALA A 152 -14.51 3.03 -14.92
C ALA A 152 -14.73 3.00 -16.44
N THR A 153 -14.91 1.81 -16.99
CA THR A 153 -15.15 1.61 -18.43
C THR A 153 -16.61 1.74 -18.79
N LYS A 154 -17.51 1.60 -17.81
CA LYS A 154 -18.95 1.66 -17.99
C LYS A 154 -19.55 2.79 -17.17
N ARG A 155 -20.59 3.41 -17.70
CA ARG A 155 -21.25 4.55 -17.05
C ARG A 155 -21.82 4.18 -15.67
N ASP A 156 -22.26 2.93 -15.51
CA ASP A 156 -22.94 2.44 -14.31
C ASP A 156 -21.99 1.70 -13.36
N ASP A 157 -20.65 1.70 -13.63
CA ASP A 157 -19.66 1.21 -12.66
C ASP A 157 -19.66 2.11 -11.44
N ARG A 158 -19.67 1.49 -10.26
CA ARG A 158 -19.63 2.17 -8.96
C ARG A 158 -18.52 1.57 -8.09
N PHE A 159 -17.71 2.44 -7.51
CA PHE A 159 -16.79 2.12 -6.42
C PHE A 159 -16.98 3.13 -5.31
N GLN A 160 -17.23 2.66 -4.09
CA GLN A 160 -17.41 3.52 -2.92
C GLN A 160 -16.65 2.95 -1.72
N ILE A 161 -16.00 3.86 -0.97
CA ILE A 161 -15.54 3.59 0.39
C ILE A 161 -16.43 4.38 1.33
N ARG A 162 -17.02 3.69 2.30
CA ARG A 162 -17.85 4.29 3.34
C ARG A 162 -17.13 4.23 4.67
N SER A 163 -17.21 5.29 5.43
CA SER A 163 -16.79 5.36 6.83
C SER A 163 -17.96 5.87 7.68
N PRO A 164 -17.86 5.89 9.00
CA PRO A 164 -18.92 6.45 9.85
C PRO A 164 -19.24 7.92 9.60
N SER A 165 -18.39 8.68 8.94
CA SER A 165 -18.61 10.11 8.67
C SER A 165 -18.73 10.48 7.20
N VAL A 166 -18.32 9.59 6.26
CA VAL A 166 -18.18 9.94 4.84
C VAL A 166 -18.53 8.77 3.93
N VAL A 167 -19.12 9.10 2.79
CA VAL A 167 -19.21 8.25 1.60
C VAL A 167 -18.31 8.84 0.53
N ALA A 168 -17.24 8.14 0.16
CA ALA A 168 -16.31 8.52 -0.89
C ALA A 168 -16.60 7.72 -2.17
N GLY A 169 -17.04 8.40 -3.24
CA GLY A 169 -17.33 7.79 -4.54
C GLY A 169 -16.26 8.13 -5.58
N VAL A 170 -15.80 7.13 -6.36
CA VAL A 170 -14.67 7.29 -7.28
C VAL A 170 -14.87 6.70 -8.66
N ARG A 171 -14.09 7.22 -9.63
CA ARG A 171 -14.02 6.72 -11.01
C ARG A 171 -12.60 6.79 -11.56
N GLY A 172 -11.74 5.83 -11.18
CA GLY A 172 -10.35 5.80 -11.65
C GLY A 172 -9.48 6.82 -10.95
N THR A 173 -8.95 6.46 -9.78
CA THR A 173 -8.33 7.39 -8.84
C THR A 173 -7.33 6.65 -7.98
N GLN A 174 -6.21 7.30 -7.63
CA GLN A 174 -5.36 6.90 -6.50
C GLN A 174 -5.68 7.76 -5.30
N PHE A 175 -6.16 7.17 -4.22
CA PHE A 175 -6.58 7.92 -3.04
C PHE A 175 -6.47 7.09 -1.76
N ARG A 176 -6.52 7.78 -0.63
CA ARG A 176 -6.57 7.18 0.72
C ARG A 176 -7.83 7.66 1.43
N VAL A 177 -8.39 6.77 2.23
CA VAL A 177 -9.44 7.09 3.19
C VAL A 177 -9.01 6.57 4.54
N SER A 178 -8.91 7.43 5.54
CA SER A 178 -8.61 7.04 6.91
C SER A 178 -9.71 7.50 7.86
N TYR A 179 -10.05 6.65 8.84
CA TYR A 179 -11.02 6.95 9.88
C TYR A 179 -10.38 6.84 11.26
N ASP A 180 -10.33 7.98 11.95
CA ASP A 180 -9.93 8.07 13.36
C ASP A 180 -11.17 8.02 14.25
N GLY A 181 -11.43 6.85 14.83
CA GLY A 181 -12.58 6.64 15.71
C GLY A 181 -12.52 7.46 17.01
N SER A 182 -11.32 7.87 17.47
CA SER A 182 -11.16 8.70 18.67
C SER A 182 -11.64 10.14 18.45
N LYS A 183 -11.47 10.65 17.24
CA LYS A 183 -11.90 11.99 16.82
C LYS A 183 -13.24 11.97 16.09
N GLY A 184 -13.73 10.79 15.68
CA GLY A 184 -14.88 10.67 14.79
C GLY A 184 -14.64 11.33 13.42
N ALA A 185 -13.40 11.35 12.96
CA ALA A 185 -12.97 12.07 11.78
C ALA A 185 -12.58 11.13 10.65
N THR A 186 -13.01 11.44 9.43
CA THR A 186 -12.55 10.78 8.20
C THR A 186 -11.73 11.76 7.37
N ALA A 187 -10.52 11.36 7.01
CA ALA A 187 -9.72 12.04 6.00
C ALA A 187 -9.84 11.31 4.66
N VAL A 188 -9.94 12.06 3.58
CA VAL A 188 -9.89 11.58 2.19
C VAL A 188 -8.79 12.37 1.49
N GLU A 189 -7.71 11.70 1.06
CA GLU A 189 -6.61 12.32 0.33
C GLU A 189 -6.55 11.73 -1.08
N VAL A 190 -6.55 12.61 -2.08
CA VAL A 190 -6.54 12.23 -3.51
C VAL A 190 -5.16 12.51 -4.09
N LEU A 191 -4.49 11.44 -4.54
CA LEU A 191 -3.17 11.52 -5.15
C LEU A 191 -3.28 11.77 -6.67
N ASP A 192 -4.22 11.07 -7.30
CA ASP A 192 -4.51 11.21 -8.74
C ASP A 192 -6.00 11.03 -9.00
N GLY A 193 -6.55 11.77 -9.97
CA GLY A 193 -7.97 11.76 -10.33
C GLY A 193 -8.83 12.66 -9.45
N ALA A 194 -10.05 12.22 -9.11
CA ALA A 194 -10.99 12.98 -8.27
C ALA A 194 -11.94 12.04 -7.51
N VAL A 195 -12.28 12.43 -6.29
CA VAL A 195 -13.20 11.73 -5.37
C VAL A 195 -14.36 12.63 -5.00
N GLY A 196 -15.58 12.14 -5.21
CA GLY A 196 -16.78 12.78 -4.66
C GLY A 196 -16.96 12.38 -3.19
N VAL A 197 -17.08 13.34 -2.31
CA VAL A 197 -17.21 13.16 -0.87
C VAL A 197 -18.56 13.69 -0.40
N ASP A 198 -19.36 12.81 0.22
CA ASP A 198 -20.63 13.14 0.84
C ASP A 198 -20.57 12.83 2.34
N ALA A 199 -21.13 13.71 3.19
CA ALA A 199 -21.25 13.41 4.61
C ALA A 199 -22.24 12.25 4.82
N ASP A 200 -21.90 11.28 5.69
CA ASP A 200 -22.84 10.22 6.04
C ASP A 200 -23.88 10.74 7.04
N SER A 201 -25.13 10.92 6.56
CA SER A 201 -26.25 11.40 7.37
C SER A 201 -26.84 10.34 8.31
N THR A 202 -26.38 9.11 8.24
CA THR A 202 -26.94 8.00 9.09
C THR A 202 -26.45 8.03 10.54
N ALA A 203 -25.39 8.80 10.84
CA ALA A 203 -24.84 8.95 12.20
C ALA A 203 -25.76 9.76 13.15
N GLN A 204 -26.81 10.42 12.68
CA GLN A 204 -27.67 11.29 13.51
C GLN A 204 -28.81 10.56 14.25
N THR A 205 -29.00 9.25 14.12
CA THR A 205 -30.15 8.55 14.74
C THR A 205 -29.81 7.68 15.97
N GLY A 206 -28.75 7.99 16.67
CA GLY A 206 -28.37 7.27 17.90
C GLY A 206 -28.42 8.09 19.17
N HIS A 207 -29.55 8.75 19.52
CA HIS A 207 -29.97 9.06 20.91
C HIS A 207 -31.19 9.97 20.95
N GLN A 208 -32.36 9.43 20.71
CA GLN A 208 -33.59 9.95 21.35
C GLN A 208 -34.65 8.84 21.29
N GLY A 209 -34.90 8.22 22.43
CA GLY A 209 -36.07 7.37 22.62
C GLY A 209 -37.35 8.17 22.46
N ARG A 210 -38.09 7.88 21.41
CA ARG A 210 -39.52 8.13 21.32
C ARG A 210 -40.17 7.02 20.52
N SER A 211 -40.99 6.25 21.22
CA SER A 211 -42.00 5.37 20.65
C SER A 211 -42.86 6.14 19.64
N GLY A 212 -42.72 5.79 18.38
CA GLY A 212 -43.53 6.34 17.28
C GLY A 212 -43.36 5.44 16.06
N LYS A 213 -44.48 4.84 15.64
CA LYS A 213 -44.69 3.97 14.49
C LYS A 213 -43.83 4.37 13.32
N ALA A 214 -42.87 3.52 12.92
CA ALA A 214 -41.95 3.75 11.83
C ALA A 214 -42.68 3.98 10.49
N PRO A 215 -42.42 5.08 9.75
CA PRO A 215 -42.64 5.09 8.34
C PRO A 215 -41.53 4.27 7.71
N SER A 216 -41.92 3.28 6.92
CA SER A 216 -41.01 2.50 6.06
C SER A 216 -40.27 3.46 5.13
N ALA A 217 -39.14 3.97 5.56
CA ALA A 217 -38.21 4.69 4.70
C ALA A 217 -37.62 3.64 3.77
N LYS A 218 -38.17 3.56 2.56
CA LYS A 218 -37.46 2.98 1.41
C LYS A 218 -36.12 3.74 1.35
N SER A 219 -35.04 3.04 1.71
CA SER A 219 -33.70 3.45 1.31
C SER A 219 -33.72 3.57 -0.21
N VAL A 220 -33.88 4.77 -0.69
CA VAL A 220 -33.70 5.09 -2.11
C VAL A 220 -32.20 5.08 -2.31
N ALA A 221 -31.69 3.95 -2.77
CA ALA A 221 -30.35 3.91 -3.33
C ALA A 221 -30.27 5.04 -4.38
N PRO A 222 -29.23 5.92 -4.35
CA PRO A 222 -29.07 6.92 -5.37
C PRO A 222 -29.14 6.24 -6.74
N ALA A 223 -29.87 6.87 -7.65
CA ALA A 223 -30.12 6.30 -8.98
C ALA A 223 -28.79 5.95 -9.65
N PRO A 224 -28.69 4.78 -10.34
CA PRO A 224 -27.49 4.41 -11.07
C PRO A 224 -27.10 5.53 -12.03
N GLY A 225 -25.83 6.00 -11.93
CA GLY A 225 -25.28 6.98 -12.86
C GLY A 225 -25.29 8.45 -12.39
N THR A 226 -25.42 8.71 -11.09
CA THR A 226 -25.21 10.08 -10.57
C THR A 226 -23.76 10.48 -10.83
N PRO A 227 -23.49 11.58 -11.55
CA PRO A 227 -22.13 12.06 -11.77
C PRO A 227 -21.47 12.44 -10.44
N LEU A 228 -20.12 12.29 -10.33
CA LEU A 228 -19.34 12.79 -9.18
C LEU A 228 -19.64 14.25 -8.85
N ALA A 229 -19.99 15.06 -9.86
CA ALA A 229 -20.38 16.47 -9.71
C ALA A 229 -21.67 16.72 -8.89
N ALA A 230 -22.40 15.66 -8.49
CA ALA A 230 -23.56 15.76 -7.60
C ALA A 230 -23.22 15.49 -6.13
N SER A 231 -21.97 15.14 -5.82
CA SER A 231 -21.50 14.98 -4.44
C SER A 231 -21.38 16.34 -3.74
N GLU A 232 -21.47 16.33 -2.41
CA GLU A 232 -21.40 17.56 -1.58
C GLU A 232 -20.08 18.30 -1.77
N GLN A 233 -18.97 17.57 -1.84
CA GLN A 233 -17.63 18.07 -2.16
C GLN A 233 -16.96 17.23 -3.23
N LEU A 234 -16.23 17.88 -4.13
CA LEU A 234 -15.31 17.23 -5.07
C LEU A 234 -13.88 17.48 -4.60
N VAL A 235 -13.15 16.41 -4.27
CA VAL A 235 -11.74 16.47 -3.89
C VAL A 235 -10.94 16.04 -5.12
N GLU A 236 -10.19 16.99 -5.69
CA GLU A 236 -9.34 16.76 -6.86
C GLU A 236 -7.95 16.27 -6.47
N ALA A 237 -7.15 15.81 -7.44
CA ALA A 237 -5.78 15.39 -7.24
C ALA A 237 -4.97 16.44 -6.44
N ARG A 238 -4.08 15.94 -5.56
CA ARG A 238 -3.23 16.73 -4.66
C ARG A 238 -4.00 17.52 -3.61
N HIS A 239 -5.25 17.15 -3.32
CA HIS A 239 -6.05 17.72 -2.25
C HIS A 239 -6.52 16.64 -1.28
N GLY A 240 -6.78 17.07 -0.04
CA GLY A 240 -7.39 16.26 1.00
C GLY A 240 -8.58 16.98 1.62
N SER A 241 -9.50 16.21 2.21
CA SER A 241 -10.67 16.71 2.94
C SER A 241 -10.76 15.99 4.28
N LEU A 242 -11.02 16.72 5.35
CA LEU A 242 -11.24 16.17 6.69
C LEU A 242 -12.69 16.44 7.11
N THR A 243 -13.46 15.39 7.32
CA THR A 243 -14.87 15.45 7.70
C THR A 243 -15.07 14.87 9.10
N LEU A 244 -15.66 15.64 9.99
CA LEU A 244 -16.06 15.17 11.32
C LEU A 244 -17.46 14.55 11.28
N ALA A 245 -17.68 13.53 12.11
CA ALA A 245 -18.99 12.88 12.21
C ALA A 245 -20.09 13.88 12.54
N GLY A 246 -21.18 13.83 11.77
CA GLY A 246 -22.32 14.74 11.91
C GLY A 246 -22.10 16.16 11.41
N GLN A 247 -20.98 16.45 10.77
CA GLN A 247 -20.70 17.72 10.09
C GLN A 247 -20.81 17.53 8.56
N PRO A 248 -21.04 18.62 7.81
CA PRO A 248 -20.94 18.59 6.36
C PRO A 248 -19.56 18.14 5.89
N ALA A 249 -19.47 17.65 4.65
CA ALA A 249 -18.20 17.25 4.05
C ALA A 249 -17.18 18.40 4.11
N GLY A 250 -15.98 18.10 4.60
CA GLY A 250 -14.93 19.09 4.79
C GLY A 250 -14.48 19.71 3.46
N ALA A 251 -14.18 21.01 3.47
CA ALA A 251 -13.66 21.67 2.29
C ALA A 251 -12.29 21.08 1.87
N PRO A 252 -12.03 20.88 0.57
CA PRO A 252 -10.75 20.43 0.08
C PRO A 252 -9.62 21.42 0.40
N VAL A 253 -8.47 20.91 0.82
CA VAL A 253 -7.24 21.65 1.06
C VAL A 253 -6.09 21.01 0.31
N ALA A 254 -5.12 21.81 -0.13
CA ALA A 254 -3.93 21.26 -0.81
C ALA A 254 -3.12 20.38 0.13
N LEU A 255 -2.70 19.22 -0.36
CA LEU A 255 -1.78 18.32 0.34
C LEU A 255 -0.36 18.88 0.28
N LEU A 256 0.44 18.57 1.30
CA LEU A 256 1.87 18.87 1.29
C LEU A 256 2.55 18.18 0.10
N ASP A 257 3.59 18.82 -0.42
CA ASP A 257 4.41 18.23 -1.47
C ASP A 257 5.18 17.00 -0.96
N ALA A 258 5.66 16.21 -1.92
CA ALA A 258 6.46 15.03 -1.61
C ALA A 258 7.81 15.45 -0.96
N PRO A 259 8.16 14.87 0.20
CA PRO A 259 9.44 15.15 0.82
C PRO A 259 10.59 14.49 0.06
N GLU A 260 11.81 15.00 0.26
CA GLU A 260 13.03 14.45 -0.33
C GLU A 260 13.89 13.75 0.73
N LEU A 261 14.63 12.70 0.34
CA LEU A 261 15.67 12.10 1.17
C LEU A 261 16.95 12.93 1.07
N LEU A 262 17.56 13.26 2.23
CA LEU A 262 18.82 14.02 2.28
C LEU A 262 19.99 13.21 1.70
N HIS A 263 20.05 11.92 2.04
CA HIS A 263 21.13 11.02 1.64
C HIS A 263 20.56 9.69 1.15
N PRO A 264 19.94 9.66 -0.05
CA PRO A 264 19.34 8.45 -0.58
C PRO A 264 20.42 7.40 -0.88
N SER A 265 20.79 6.59 0.10
CA SER A 265 21.70 5.47 -0.12
C SER A 265 20.98 4.35 -0.86
N LYS A 266 21.58 3.88 -1.96
CA LYS A 266 21.05 2.71 -2.67
C LYS A 266 21.29 1.40 -1.93
N VAL A 267 22.24 1.37 -0.99
CA VAL A 267 22.55 0.21 -0.15
C VAL A 267 22.51 0.63 1.32
N GLN A 268 21.68 -0.05 2.09
CA GLN A 268 21.55 0.11 3.55
C GLN A 268 22.28 -1.05 4.24
N GLU A 269 23.32 -0.74 5.01
CA GLU A 269 24.21 -1.74 5.61
C GLU A 269 24.15 -1.79 7.14
N ASP A 270 23.60 -0.76 7.77
CA ASP A 270 23.52 -0.66 9.24
C ASP A 270 22.53 -1.67 9.83
N ASP A 271 22.57 -1.95 11.12
CA ASP A 271 21.69 -2.91 11.79
C ASP A 271 20.21 -2.60 11.56
N GLU A 272 19.86 -1.33 11.61
CA GLU A 272 18.51 -0.83 11.32
C GLU A 272 18.48 -0.06 10.00
N VAL A 273 17.35 -0.14 9.32
CA VAL A 273 17.06 0.67 8.14
C VAL A 273 16.49 2.00 8.58
N ALA A 274 17.15 3.09 8.25
CA ALA A 274 16.73 4.43 8.57
C ALA A 274 16.78 5.36 7.35
N PHE A 275 15.98 6.43 7.42
CA PHE A 275 15.89 7.42 6.36
C PHE A 275 15.95 8.83 6.94
N ASP A 276 16.82 9.67 6.38
CA ASP A 276 16.91 11.09 6.69
C ASP A 276 16.10 11.87 5.65
N ILE A 277 15.02 12.49 6.11
CA ILE A 277 14.09 13.23 5.26
C ILE A 277 14.42 14.72 5.36
N ALA A 278 14.46 15.42 4.23
CA ALA A 278 14.61 16.87 4.25
C ALA A 278 13.39 17.50 4.95
N PRO A 279 13.60 18.34 5.99
CA PRO A 279 12.50 18.98 6.69
C PRO A 279 11.63 19.80 5.73
N LEU A 280 10.34 19.49 5.69
CA LEU A 280 9.38 20.19 4.85
C LEU A 280 8.60 21.21 5.70
N ALA A 281 8.42 22.42 5.18
CA ALA A 281 7.60 23.44 5.82
C ALA A 281 6.16 22.93 6.03
N LEU A 282 5.57 23.24 7.19
CA LEU A 282 4.24 22.81 7.61
C LEU A 282 4.08 21.30 7.87
N ALA A 283 5.14 20.49 7.74
CA ALA A 283 5.10 19.10 8.18
C ALA A 283 5.15 19.03 9.71
N HIS A 284 4.23 18.25 10.28
CA HIS A 284 4.18 17.91 11.70
C HIS A 284 4.62 16.47 11.96
N GLY A 285 4.90 15.73 10.89
CA GLY A 285 5.42 14.38 10.95
C GLY A 285 5.66 13.80 9.56
N TYR A 286 6.19 12.59 9.56
CA TYR A 286 6.53 11.84 8.35
C TYR A 286 6.04 10.41 8.48
N ARG A 287 5.69 9.82 7.34
CA ARG A 287 5.35 8.40 7.22
C ARG A 287 6.32 7.75 6.27
N VAL A 288 6.88 6.63 6.69
CA VAL A 288 7.79 5.79 5.90
C VAL A 288 7.17 4.42 5.76
N GLN A 289 6.92 4.00 4.53
CA GLN A 289 6.35 2.71 4.20
C GLN A 289 7.34 1.92 3.35
N ILE A 290 7.53 0.63 3.66
CA ILE A 290 8.44 -0.24 2.90
C ILE A 290 7.66 -1.44 2.37
N GLY A 291 7.92 -1.78 1.10
CA GLY A 291 7.36 -2.94 0.42
C GLY A 291 8.40 -3.67 -0.42
N ARG A 292 8.04 -4.85 -0.90
CA ARG A 292 8.88 -5.69 -1.77
C ARG A 292 8.71 -5.38 -3.25
N ASP A 293 7.75 -4.53 -3.60
CA ASP A 293 7.45 -4.11 -4.96
C ASP A 293 7.30 -2.57 -5.07
N ALA A 294 7.46 -2.03 -6.27
CA ALA A 294 7.41 -0.59 -6.54
C ALA A 294 6.04 0.05 -6.26
N GLY A 295 4.96 -0.71 -6.40
CA GLY A 295 3.59 -0.27 -6.08
C GLY A 295 3.29 -0.25 -4.59
N LEU A 296 4.17 -0.85 -3.75
CA LEU A 296 3.92 -1.15 -2.34
C LEU A 296 2.61 -1.94 -2.16
N LEU A 297 2.41 -2.94 -3.01
CA LEU A 297 1.32 -3.89 -2.89
C LEU A 297 1.67 -4.99 -1.87
N ASP A 298 2.95 -5.37 -1.79
CA ASP A 298 3.49 -6.28 -0.76
C ASP A 298 4.21 -5.47 0.33
N MET A 299 3.43 -4.78 1.16
CA MET A 299 3.95 -3.95 2.27
C MET A 299 4.42 -4.80 3.45
N ILE A 300 5.53 -4.36 4.07
CA ILE A 300 6.13 -5.05 5.21
C ILE A 300 6.45 -4.13 6.40
N ARG A 301 6.50 -2.82 6.19
CA ARG A 301 6.71 -1.82 7.26
C ARG A 301 5.87 -0.57 6.98
N ASP A 302 5.41 0.02 8.08
CA ASP A 302 4.72 1.30 8.09
C ASP A 302 5.07 2.02 9.40
N THR A 303 5.82 3.10 9.30
CA THR A 303 6.34 3.83 10.45
C THR A 303 5.96 5.30 10.33
N ARG A 304 5.44 5.88 11.42
CA ARG A 304 5.17 7.31 11.54
C ARG A 304 6.08 7.91 12.60
N SER A 305 6.65 9.08 12.33
CA SER A 305 7.53 9.82 13.21
C SER A 305 7.28 11.31 13.12
N ALA A 306 7.38 12.02 14.23
CA ALA A 306 7.43 13.48 14.23
C ALA A 306 8.83 13.99 13.81
N ASP A 307 9.86 13.14 13.95
CA ASP A 307 11.24 13.44 13.60
C ASP A 307 11.49 13.12 12.12
N PRO A 308 12.21 13.97 11.36
CA PRO A 308 12.60 13.68 9.99
C PRO A 308 13.63 12.53 9.85
N HIS A 309 14.29 12.14 10.93
CA HIS A 309 15.06 10.90 10.99
C HIS A 309 14.14 9.74 11.39
N VAL A 310 13.88 8.81 10.48
CA VAL A 310 12.93 7.73 10.71
C VAL A 310 13.63 6.37 10.62
N SER A 311 13.79 5.69 11.76
CA SER A 311 14.18 4.27 11.80
C SER A 311 12.95 3.40 11.59
N THR A 312 13.09 2.40 10.74
CA THR A 312 12.05 1.40 10.42
C THR A 312 12.37 0.02 10.98
N GLY A 313 13.46 -0.08 11.74
CA GLY A 313 13.96 -1.32 12.33
C GLY A 313 14.73 -2.21 11.35
N ALA A 314 15.05 -3.41 11.80
CA ALA A 314 15.82 -4.37 11.02
C ALA A 314 14.97 -4.98 9.88
N LEU A 315 15.61 -5.19 8.73
CA LEU A 315 15.08 -5.94 7.59
C LEU A 315 16.05 -7.03 7.18
N GLU A 316 15.53 -8.09 6.58
CA GLU A 316 16.34 -9.10 5.92
C GLU A 316 17.04 -8.51 4.67
N ASP A 317 18.12 -9.15 4.22
CA ASP A 317 18.79 -8.75 2.99
C ASP A 317 17.86 -8.91 1.78
N GLY A 318 17.86 -7.93 0.88
CA GLY A 318 16.99 -7.92 -0.28
C GLY A 318 16.85 -6.57 -0.93
N THR A 319 16.11 -6.53 -2.02
CA THR A 319 15.72 -5.29 -2.69
C THR A 319 14.35 -4.85 -2.23
N TYR A 320 14.21 -3.60 -1.86
CA TYR A 320 13.01 -3.01 -1.31
C TYR A 320 12.68 -1.68 -1.96
N PHE A 321 11.44 -1.26 -1.77
CA PHE A 321 10.95 0.06 -2.16
C PHE A 321 10.45 0.78 -0.92
N VAL A 322 10.81 2.05 -0.80
CA VAL A 322 10.36 2.92 0.28
C VAL A 322 9.51 4.03 -0.29
N ARG A 323 8.40 4.32 0.37
CA ARG A 323 7.55 5.47 0.14
C ARG A 323 7.58 6.36 1.36
N ILE A 324 7.84 7.64 1.16
CA ILE A 324 7.86 8.65 2.21
C ILE A 324 6.81 9.71 1.91
N ALA A 325 6.12 10.19 2.93
CA ALA A 325 5.17 11.29 2.83
C ALA A 325 5.26 12.15 4.10
N ALA A 326 4.97 13.44 3.96
CA ALA A 326 4.84 14.36 5.09
C ALA A 326 3.39 14.39 5.58
N ILE A 327 3.18 14.64 6.87
CA ILE A 327 1.86 14.75 7.51
C ILE A 327 1.70 16.18 8.02
N ASP A 328 0.60 16.83 7.70
CA ASP A 328 0.30 18.19 8.14
C ASP A 328 -0.27 18.25 9.58
N GLU A 329 -0.54 19.45 10.09
CA GLU A 329 -1.13 19.68 11.43
C GLU A 329 -2.53 19.07 11.62
N ARG A 330 -3.26 18.84 10.52
CA ARG A 330 -4.58 18.22 10.53
C ARG A 330 -4.52 16.70 10.52
N GLY A 331 -3.33 16.15 10.28
CA GLY A 331 -3.10 14.72 10.11
C GLY A 331 -3.32 14.24 8.67
N LEU A 332 -3.48 15.15 7.70
CA LEU A 332 -3.54 14.78 6.28
C LEU A 332 -2.13 14.40 5.78
N GLU A 333 -2.05 13.25 5.15
CA GLU A 333 -0.81 12.76 4.56
C GLU A 333 -0.64 13.33 3.16
N GLY A 334 0.48 14.00 2.92
CA GLY A 334 0.81 14.67 1.67
C GLY A 334 1.12 13.73 0.50
N MET A 335 1.64 14.32 -0.55
CA MET A 335 2.10 13.60 -1.73
C MET A 335 3.29 12.71 -1.39
N PRO A 336 3.36 11.47 -1.89
CA PRO A 336 4.46 10.57 -1.60
C PRO A 336 5.63 10.77 -2.57
N ALA A 337 6.86 10.53 -2.08
CA ALA A 337 8.02 10.19 -2.91
C ALA A 337 8.36 8.71 -2.74
N ALA A 338 8.84 8.06 -3.80
CA ALA A 338 9.19 6.65 -3.78
C ALA A 338 10.63 6.44 -4.27
N TYR A 339 11.36 5.56 -3.58
CA TYR A 339 12.75 5.20 -3.88
C TYR A 339 12.93 3.70 -3.80
N ALA A 340 13.88 3.16 -4.56
CA ALA A 340 14.33 1.78 -4.41
C ALA A 340 15.64 1.76 -3.61
N PHE A 341 15.79 0.78 -2.71
CA PHE A 341 17.02 0.55 -1.99
C PHE A 341 17.32 -0.95 -1.86
N GLU A 342 18.58 -1.26 -1.60
CA GLU A 342 19.03 -2.61 -1.33
C GLU A 342 19.45 -2.71 0.14
N ARG A 343 18.93 -3.71 0.82
CA ARG A 343 19.36 -4.08 2.17
C ARG A 343 20.44 -5.14 2.08
N ARG A 344 21.61 -4.87 2.65
CA ARG A 344 22.73 -5.82 2.68
C ARG A 344 23.52 -5.65 3.97
N ARG A 345 23.29 -6.50 4.93
CA ARG A 345 24.07 -6.53 6.16
C ARG A 345 25.38 -7.25 5.91
N VAL A 346 26.47 -6.59 6.17
CA VAL A 346 27.81 -7.14 6.14
C VAL A 346 28.55 -6.63 7.36
N ALA A 347 28.76 -7.49 8.35
CA ALA A 347 29.60 -7.16 9.46
C ALA A 347 31.06 -7.49 9.12
N LEU A 348 31.91 -6.48 9.10
CA LEU A 348 33.34 -6.59 8.92
C LEU A 348 34.03 -6.26 10.24
N GLY A 349 34.45 -7.29 10.97
CA GLY A 349 35.25 -7.14 12.17
C GLY A 349 36.74 -7.05 11.82
N ALA A 350 37.47 -6.16 12.48
CA ALA A 350 38.92 -6.02 12.28
C ALA A 350 39.62 -5.74 13.61
N SER A 351 40.79 -6.32 13.78
CA SER A 351 41.63 -6.18 14.96
C SER A 351 43.12 -6.13 14.59
N ALA A 352 43.93 -5.52 15.44
CA ALA A 352 45.36 -5.45 15.21
C ALA A 352 46.11 -5.68 16.54
N GLY A 353 47.31 -6.24 16.48
CA GLY A 353 48.15 -6.51 17.63
C GLY A 353 49.62 -6.69 17.29
N ALA A 354 50.48 -6.30 18.22
CA ALA A 354 51.90 -6.59 18.11
C ALA A 354 52.17 -8.10 18.20
N ILE A 355 53.13 -8.57 17.42
CA ILE A 355 53.64 -9.95 17.55
C ILE A 355 54.75 -9.97 18.61
N GLU A 356 54.53 -10.72 19.67
CA GLU A 356 55.45 -10.82 20.78
C GLU A 356 56.86 -11.20 20.36
N GLY A 357 57.86 -10.47 20.85
CA GLY A 357 59.27 -10.73 20.50
C GLY A 357 59.72 -10.24 19.14
N SER A 358 58.89 -9.51 18.42
CA SER A 358 59.25 -8.93 17.13
C SER A 358 58.81 -7.46 16.99
N ARG A 359 59.22 -6.79 15.91
CA ARG A 359 58.69 -5.47 15.52
C ARG A 359 57.54 -5.56 14.47
N ASP A 360 56.97 -6.75 14.35
CA ASP A 360 55.93 -7.03 13.41
C ASP A 360 54.56 -6.77 14.03
N PHE A 361 53.61 -6.34 13.22
CA PHE A 361 52.27 -6.07 13.63
C PHE A 361 51.27 -6.87 12.78
N ALA A 362 50.45 -7.68 13.43
CA ALA A 362 49.47 -8.52 12.78
C ALA A 362 48.11 -7.81 12.77
N PHE A 363 47.50 -7.78 11.60
CA PHE A 363 46.15 -7.30 11.36
C PHE A 363 45.28 -8.47 10.96
N ARG A 364 44.12 -8.63 11.61
CA ARG A 364 43.19 -9.72 11.37
C ARG A 364 41.80 -9.17 11.16
N TRP A 365 41.08 -9.77 10.24
CA TRP A 365 39.70 -9.39 9.95
C TRP A 365 38.86 -10.61 9.63
N PHE A 366 37.58 -10.47 9.86
CA PHE A 366 36.60 -11.47 9.50
C PHE A 366 35.35 -10.77 8.95
N ILE A 367 34.65 -11.46 8.09
CA ILE A 367 33.38 -11.03 7.52
C ILE A 367 32.35 -12.13 7.79
N ASP A 368 31.20 -11.78 8.32
CA ASP A 368 30.14 -12.72 8.69
C ASP A 368 29.48 -13.38 7.47
N ARG A 369 29.55 -12.69 6.32
CA ARG A 369 29.05 -13.18 5.03
C ARG A 369 30.19 -13.34 4.04
N ASN A 370 30.78 -14.51 4.05
CA ASN A 370 31.83 -14.85 3.09
C ASN A 370 31.20 -15.25 1.76
N ALA A 371 30.94 -14.28 0.85
CA ALA A 371 30.61 -14.58 -0.53
C ALA A 371 31.81 -15.26 -1.21
N GLN A 372 31.58 -16.21 -2.13
CA GLN A 372 32.64 -17.03 -2.78
C GLN A 372 33.76 -16.21 -3.45
N HIS A 373 33.62 -14.89 -3.56
CA HIS A 373 34.57 -13.99 -4.21
C HIS A 373 34.84 -12.74 -3.38
N THR A 374 34.95 -12.87 -2.03
CA THR A 374 35.35 -11.73 -1.20
C THR A 374 36.86 -11.53 -1.30
N ARG A 375 37.26 -10.31 -1.63
CA ARG A 375 38.64 -9.84 -1.57
C ARG A 375 38.75 -8.72 -0.59
N PHE A 376 39.94 -8.51 -0.06
CA PHE A 376 40.19 -7.43 0.91
C PHE A 376 41.25 -6.50 0.38
N ARG A 377 41.06 -5.22 0.64
CA ARG A 377 42.07 -4.18 0.52
C ARG A 377 42.43 -3.70 1.91
N PHE A 378 43.72 -3.70 2.22
CA PHE A 378 44.26 -3.22 3.48
C PHE A 378 45.00 -1.92 3.27
N VAL A 379 44.69 -0.87 4.08
CA VAL A 379 45.31 0.45 4.01
C VAL A 379 45.84 0.83 5.38
N LEU A 380 47.11 1.22 5.45
CA LEU A 380 47.80 1.69 6.67
C LEU A 380 48.52 3.00 6.34
N GLY A 381 48.39 3.99 7.19
CA GLY A 381 49.04 5.30 7.05
C GLY A 381 49.38 5.93 8.40
N THR A 382 49.96 7.14 8.37
CA THR A 382 50.31 7.95 9.56
C THR A 382 49.28 9.02 9.86
N THR A 383 48.26 9.17 9.00
CA THR A 383 47.20 10.16 9.16
C THR A 383 45.83 9.48 9.09
N ALA A 384 44.84 9.98 9.81
CA ALA A 384 43.53 9.36 9.91
C ALA A 384 42.75 9.38 8.60
N ASP A 385 43.06 10.27 7.69
CA ASP A 385 42.44 10.36 6.38
C ASP A 385 42.96 9.36 5.34
N LEU A 386 44.05 8.65 5.66
CA LEU A 386 44.70 7.62 4.85
C LEU A 386 45.03 8.05 3.40
N ARG A 387 45.16 9.36 3.15
CA ARG A 387 45.41 9.89 1.77
C ARG A 387 46.80 9.54 1.23
N ALA A 388 47.77 9.36 2.09
CA ALA A 388 49.14 8.97 1.74
C ALA A 388 49.50 7.68 2.50
N PRO A 389 49.02 6.53 2.10
CA PRO A 389 49.23 5.30 2.83
C PRO A 389 50.66 4.81 2.74
N LEU A 390 51.18 4.27 3.83
CA LEU A 390 52.43 3.53 3.90
C LEU A 390 52.33 2.16 3.28
N VAL A 391 51.17 1.53 3.49
CA VAL A 391 50.82 0.23 2.92
C VAL A 391 49.42 0.34 2.31
N ASP A 392 49.32 -0.03 1.05
CA ASP A 392 48.03 -0.19 0.34
C ASP A 392 48.12 -1.50 -0.44
N ARG A 393 47.42 -2.52 0.06
CA ARG A 393 47.41 -3.84 -0.57
C ARG A 393 46.01 -4.26 -0.95
N THR A 394 45.83 -4.58 -2.19
CA THR A 394 44.59 -5.08 -2.80
C THR A 394 44.62 -6.59 -2.99
N ASP A 395 43.49 -7.16 -3.39
CA ASP A 395 43.34 -8.58 -3.77
C ASP A 395 43.77 -9.59 -2.68
N ILE A 396 43.68 -9.23 -1.40
CA ILE A 396 43.97 -10.14 -0.31
C ILE A 396 42.78 -11.09 -0.16
N MET A 397 43.08 -12.40 -0.15
CA MET A 397 42.07 -13.44 0.09
C MET A 397 42.14 -13.99 1.51
N ALA A 398 43.23 -13.76 2.22
CA ALA A 398 43.41 -14.16 3.59
C ALA A 398 42.69 -13.22 4.58
N GLY A 399 42.29 -13.72 5.75
CA GLY A 399 41.74 -12.92 6.84
C GLY A 399 42.80 -12.26 7.71
N GLU A 400 44.06 -12.20 7.27
CA GLU A 400 45.15 -11.60 8.03
C GLU A 400 46.27 -11.05 7.12
N LEU A 401 46.98 -10.07 7.66
CA LEU A 401 48.19 -9.50 7.06
C LEU A 401 49.18 -9.13 8.16
N VAL A 402 50.45 -9.45 7.96
CA VAL A 402 51.53 -8.99 8.85
C VAL A 402 52.31 -7.88 8.14
N VAL A 403 52.45 -6.74 8.82
CA VAL A 403 53.36 -5.65 8.42
C VAL A 403 54.57 -5.71 9.32
N ARG A 404 55.74 -5.79 8.69
CA ARG A 404 57.03 -5.99 9.40
C ARG A 404 57.75 -4.67 9.62
N ASP A 405 58.53 -4.63 10.69
CA ASP A 405 59.49 -3.56 11.01
C ASP A 405 58.88 -2.17 11.01
N LEU A 406 57.68 -2.01 11.58
CA LEU A 406 57.07 -0.69 11.71
C LEU A 406 57.86 0.22 12.66
N PRO A 407 58.27 1.42 12.24
CA PRO A 407 58.94 2.38 13.12
C PRO A 407 58.05 2.84 14.28
N LYS A 408 58.68 3.47 15.31
CA LYS A 408 57.95 4.18 16.36
C LYS A 408 57.05 5.24 15.73
N GLY A 409 55.78 5.30 16.17
CA GLY A 409 54.82 6.26 15.62
C GLY A 409 53.39 5.96 15.95
N VAL A 410 52.48 6.83 15.47
CA VAL A 410 51.03 6.63 15.49
C VAL A 410 50.60 6.22 14.09
N TYR A 411 49.79 5.19 14.03
CA TYR A 411 49.31 4.60 12.77
C TYR A 411 47.79 4.54 12.75
N TYR A 412 47.25 4.70 11.56
CA TYR A 412 45.83 4.58 11.24
C TYR A 412 45.66 3.52 10.17
N TRP A 413 44.62 2.71 10.26
CA TRP A 413 44.41 1.65 9.32
C TRP A 413 42.94 1.29 9.14
N THR A 414 42.61 0.73 7.98
CA THR A 414 41.29 0.18 7.68
C THR A 414 41.44 -1.03 6.76
N VAL A 415 40.45 -1.89 6.79
CA VAL A 415 40.28 -2.98 5.83
C VAL A 415 38.99 -2.74 5.06
N ILE A 416 39.03 -2.95 3.76
CA ILE A 416 37.87 -2.81 2.86
C ILE A 416 37.62 -4.21 2.30
N ALA A 417 36.46 -4.77 2.60
CA ALA A 417 35.95 -5.98 1.97
C ALA A 417 35.31 -5.61 0.62
N GLU A 418 35.69 -6.30 -0.41
CA GLU A 418 35.23 -6.11 -1.79
C GLU A 418 34.56 -7.42 -2.25
N GLN A 419 33.29 -7.33 -2.64
CA GLN A 419 32.48 -8.47 -3.03
C GLN A 419 31.84 -8.22 -4.38
N PHE A 420 31.81 -9.22 -5.24
CA PHE A 420 31.03 -9.22 -6.46
C PHE A 420 29.95 -10.31 -6.35
N ASP A 421 28.71 -9.87 -6.33
CA ASP A 421 27.56 -10.77 -6.12
C ASP A 421 26.40 -10.36 -7.02
N ASN A 422 25.76 -11.34 -7.69
CA ASN A 422 24.64 -11.13 -8.60
C ASN A 422 24.87 -10.03 -9.66
N GLY A 423 26.10 -9.91 -10.20
CA GLY A 423 26.44 -8.92 -11.21
C GLY A 423 26.68 -7.50 -10.66
N ARG A 424 26.74 -7.34 -9.34
CA ARG A 424 27.00 -6.06 -8.67
C ARG A 424 28.27 -6.12 -7.81
N TYR A 425 28.91 -4.96 -7.72
CA TYR A 425 30.09 -4.77 -6.90
C TYR A 425 29.72 -4.04 -5.60
N TYR A 426 30.22 -4.57 -4.48
CA TYR A 426 29.98 -4.05 -3.14
C TYR A 426 31.26 -3.83 -2.39
N GLN A 427 31.33 -2.78 -1.60
CA GLN A 427 32.45 -2.49 -0.71
C GLN A 427 31.94 -2.20 0.68
N LYS A 428 32.64 -2.77 1.71
CA LYS A 428 32.44 -2.45 3.12
C LYS A 428 33.79 -2.15 3.75
N ALA A 429 33.96 -0.94 4.28
CA ALA A 429 35.16 -0.57 5.02
C ALA A 429 34.92 -0.79 6.53
N SER A 430 35.94 -1.29 7.24
CA SER A 430 35.96 -1.19 8.70
C SER A 430 36.10 0.26 9.14
N PRO A 431 35.66 0.64 10.35
CA PRO A 431 36.05 1.93 10.92
C PRO A 431 37.57 2.11 10.89
N VAL A 432 38.05 3.33 10.65
CA VAL A 432 39.47 3.63 10.74
C VAL A 432 39.89 3.47 12.20
N GLN A 433 40.82 2.56 12.46
CA GLN A 433 41.39 2.32 13.78
C GLN A 433 42.79 2.91 13.88
N SER A 434 43.24 3.15 15.10
CA SER A 434 44.58 3.66 15.35
C SER A 434 45.30 2.83 16.44
N PHE A 435 46.61 2.78 16.34
CA PHE A 435 47.46 2.24 17.37
C PHE A 435 48.76 3.05 17.44
N ARG A 436 49.46 2.91 18.58
CA ARG A 436 50.73 3.57 18.79
C ARG A 436 51.84 2.56 19.10
N LEU A 437 53.00 2.78 18.52
CA LEU A 437 54.21 2.00 18.79
C LEU A 437 55.23 2.91 19.51
N ASP A 438 55.70 2.47 20.66
CA ASP A 438 56.55 3.27 21.53
C ASP A 438 57.98 2.67 21.74
N TRP A 439 58.35 1.62 20.99
CA TRP A 439 59.68 1.01 21.06
C TRP A 439 60.80 1.78 20.41
#